data_7ec757249de9eb61a74f560152983119
#
_entry.id   7ec757249de9eb61a74f560152983119
#
_cell.length_a   1.000
_cell.length_b   1.000
_cell.length_c   1.000
_cell.angle_alpha   90.00
_cell.angle_beta   90.00
_cell.angle_gamma   90.00
#
_symmetry.space_group_name_H-M   'P 1'
#
loop_
_entity.id
_entity.type
_entity.pdbx_description
1 polymer ?
#
loop_
_entity_poly.entity_id
_entity_poly.type
_entity_poly.pdbx_seq_one_letter_code
_entity_poly.pdbx_strand_id
1 'polypeptide(L)'
;MKAPVQSDRGLRRSPVPSGRPRVVSGPGWLRLWFGLRFGFGLGLRFGFGFGFGLRLRLRLGFGIGGGRYARRMATLTIAAAQFAPVDDPVANLATVRTAAEDAAARGADLLVTPEYTSYFTAEIDDRFVASAEPLDGPFVSGLREIARTTGIALVVGVAEAVGSADDPTGVGGTEADADTSAIGLADVNGLAVARRFRNTLVAVLPDGSVAAVYRKVHLYDAFGSRESDRIEAGDTDQLPVFTIAGVRVGLETCYDLRFPEVTRRLAAEESGAADVVLVPAEWVRGPGKEHHWRTLLTARAVENTVWVVGVGQTPPVGIGGSVVLDPSGVAVAAAGAVPGVLVATVDTATTASVRAVNPSLGLRRYDVVPRG
;
A
#
# COMPACT_ATOMS: atom_id res chain seq x y z
N MET A 1 31.58 45.69 27.84
CA MET A 1 30.23 46.30 27.91
C MET A 1 29.24 45.22 28.29
N LYS A 2 28.60 45.33 29.45
CA LYS A 2 27.68 44.36 30.02
C LYS A 2 26.27 44.54 29.44
N ALA A 3 25.63 43.49 28.99
CA ALA A 3 24.20 43.46 28.69
C ALA A 3 23.41 43.02 29.94
N PRO A 4 22.21 43.57 30.18
CA PRO A 4 21.46 43.27 31.36
C PRO A 4 20.54 42.05 31.20
N VAL A 5 20.39 41.32 32.29
CA VAL A 5 19.45 40.27 32.58
C VAL A 5 18.04 40.85 32.68
N GLN A 6 17.05 40.21 32.06
CA GLN A 6 15.65 40.53 32.33
C GLN A 6 14.85 39.24 32.69
N SER A 7 14.19 39.41 33.78
CA SER A 7 13.45 38.55 34.69
C SER A 7 12.25 37.82 34.12
N ASP A 8 12.13 36.61 34.56
CA ASP A 8 11.00 35.84 35.10
C ASP A 8 9.57 36.40 34.87
N ARG A 9 8.74 35.69 34.09
CA ARG A 9 7.27 35.82 34.14
C ARG A 9 6.63 34.44 34.27
N GLY A 10 5.98 34.32 35.43
CA GLY A 10 5.32 33.17 35.97
C GLY A 10 4.35 32.43 35.05
N LEU A 11 4.49 31.13 35.08
CA LEU A 11 3.53 30.17 34.60
C LEU A 11 2.25 30.20 35.47
N ARG A 12 1.19 30.80 34.94
CA ARG A 12 -0.15 30.66 35.50
C ARG A 12 -0.68 29.27 35.25
N ARG A 13 -0.86 28.48 36.26
CA ARG A 13 -1.61 27.23 36.25
C ARG A 13 -3.10 27.55 36.09
N SER A 14 -3.71 27.05 35.04
CA SER A 14 -5.18 27.05 34.88
C SER A 14 -5.79 26.01 35.81
N PRO A 15 -6.92 26.31 36.47
CA PRO A 15 -7.55 25.37 37.37
C PRO A 15 -8.32 24.28 36.61
N VAL A 16 -8.16 23.05 37.08
CA VAL A 16 -8.94 21.88 36.67
C VAL A 16 -10.39 22.09 37.15
N PRO A 17 -11.42 21.95 36.32
CA PRO A 17 -12.80 22.03 36.78
C PRO A 17 -13.15 20.79 37.59
N SER A 18 -13.37 20.98 38.87
CA SER A 18 -13.97 20.02 39.79
C SER A 18 -15.44 19.83 39.37
N GLY A 19 -15.77 18.69 38.82
CA GLY A 19 -17.15 18.31 38.49
C GLY A 19 -17.99 18.20 39.78
N ARG A 20 -18.91 19.12 39.98
CA ARG A 20 -19.94 19.00 41.04
C ARG A 20 -20.96 17.92 40.67
N PRO A 21 -21.43 17.11 41.60
CA PRO A 21 -22.45 16.09 41.34
C PRO A 21 -23.79 16.75 40.95
N ARG A 22 -24.38 16.32 39.84
CA ARG A 22 -25.75 16.68 39.49
C ARG A 22 -26.72 15.84 40.30
N VAL A 23 -27.51 16.51 41.12
CA VAL A 23 -28.65 15.93 41.84
C VAL A 23 -29.87 16.02 40.92
N VAL A 24 -30.41 14.86 40.52
CA VAL A 24 -31.70 14.79 39.81
C VAL A 24 -32.73 14.37 40.84
N SER A 25 -33.59 15.30 41.24
CA SER A 25 -34.68 15.09 42.18
C SER A 25 -35.95 14.67 41.44
N GLY A 26 -36.36 13.42 41.60
CA GLY A 26 -37.72 12.94 41.34
C GLY A 26 -38.29 12.39 42.62
N PRO A 27 -39.64 12.26 42.77
CA PRO A 27 -40.28 12.00 44.05
C PRO A 27 -39.81 10.63 44.63
N GLY A 28 -39.07 10.73 45.74
CA GLY A 28 -38.76 9.59 46.60
C GLY A 28 -37.47 8.80 46.41
N TRP A 29 -36.55 9.22 45.52
CA TRP A 29 -35.32 8.46 45.31
C TRP A 29 -34.10 9.34 45.08
N LEU A 30 -33.10 9.25 45.98
CA LEU A 30 -31.76 9.85 45.79
C LEU A 30 -30.87 8.83 45.09
N ARG A 31 -30.46 9.09 43.83
CA ARG A 31 -29.47 8.28 43.11
C ARG A 31 -28.15 9.00 43.03
N LEU A 32 -27.15 8.51 43.74
CA LEU A 32 -25.76 8.92 43.63
C LEU A 32 -25.03 8.00 42.64
N TRP A 33 -24.45 8.63 41.63
CA TRP A 33 -23.64 7.90 40.67
C TRP A 33 -22.18 8.26 40.87
N PHE A 34 -21.34 7.24 41.12
CA PHE A 34 -19.89 7.37 41.09
C PHE A 34 -19.36 6.57 39.93
N GLY A 35 -18.57 7.22 39.08
CA GLY A 35 -17.87 6.55 37.95
C GLY A 35 -16.37 6.50 38.23
N LEU A 36 -15.81 5.32 38.39
CA LEU A 36 -14.37 5.10 38.37
C LEU A 36 -13.98 4.58 36.97
N ARG A 37 -13.06 5.26 36.33
CA ARG A 37 -12.45 4.82 35.05
C ARG A 37 -11.10 4.18 35.36
N PHE A 38 -10.97 2.90 35.07
CA PHE A 38 -9.68 2.21 35.03
C PHE A 38 -9.15 2.19 33.59
N GLY A 39 -7.83 2.30 33.43
CA GLY A 39 -7.16 2.45 32.15
C GLY A 39 -7.28 1.28 31.12
N PHE A 40 -8.18 0.32 31.37
CA PHE A 40 -8.46 -0.82 30.48
C PHE A 40 -9.91 -0.87 29.98
N GLY A 41 -10.58 0.25 29.85
CA GLY A 41 -11.93 0.29 29.28
C GLY A 41 -13.03 -0.39 30.11
N LEU A 42 -12.75 -0.83 31.34
CA LEU A 42 -13.73 -1.38 32.25
C LEU A 42 -14.42 -0.25 33.00
N GLY A 43 -15.66 0.04 32.66
CA GLY A 43 -16.49 1.02 33.38
C GLY A 43 -17.38 0.31 34.39
N LEU A 44 -17.10 0.45 35.70
CA LEU A 44 -17.97 0.00 36.77
C LEU A 44 -18.93 1.14 37.13
N ARG A 45 -20.24 0.89 37.10
CA ARG A 45 -21.27 1.80 37.56
C ARG A 45 -21.89 1.23 38.82
N PHE A 46 -21.77 1.95 39.93
CA PHE A 46 -22.41 1.61 41.18
C PHE A 46 -23.63 2.51 41.39
N GLY A 47 -24.77 1.91 41.66
CA GLY A 47 -25.99 2.65 42.04
C GLY A 47 -26.44 2.18 43.43
N PHE A 48 -26.59 3.08 44.37
CA PHE A 48 -27.16 2.79 45.67
C PHE A 48 -28.57 3.39 45.76
N GLY A 49 -29.55 2.54 46.06
CA GLY A 49 -30.91 2.97 46.33
C GLY A 49 -31.28 2.62 47.80
N PHE A 50 -31.70 3.59 48.56
CA PHE A 50 -32.21 3.39 49.93
C PHE A 50 -33.71 3.10 49.87
N GLY A 51 -34.09 1.88 50.19
CA GLY A 51 -35.46 1.43 50.43
C GLY A 51 -35.44 0.25 51.37
N PHE A 52 -36.51 -0.08 52.08
CA PHE A 52 -36.57 -1.18 53.05
C PHE A 52 -36.19 -2.51 52.37
N GLY A 53 -34.93 -2.90 52.51
CA GLY A 53 -34.30 -4.07 51.93
C GLY A 53 -33.13 -3.75 51.01
N LEU A 54 -31.91 -3.95 51.48
CA LEU A 54 -30.65 -3.74 50.72
C LEU A 54 -30.56 -4.90 49.69
N ARG A 55 -30.91 -4.60 48.42
CA ARG A 55 -30.61 -5.54 47.29
C ARG A 55 -29.47 -4.95 46.46
N LEU A 56 -28.27 -5.49 46.63
CA LEU A 56 -27.13 -5.23 45.79
C LEU A 56 -27.33 -5.95 44.45
N ARG A 57 -27.69 -5.23 43.37
CA ARG A 57 -27.66 -5.79 42.02
C ARG A 57 -26.37 -5.34 41.33
N LEU A 58 -25.41 -6.28 41.28
CA LEU A 58 -24.24 -6.09 40.46
C LEU A 58 -24.63 -6.38 39.00
N ARG A 59 -24.78 -5.38 38.15
CA ARG A 59 -24.82 -5.55 36.71
C ARG A 59 -23.41 -5.34 36.16
N LEU A 60 -22.71 -6.42 35.88
CA LEU A 60 -21.53 -6.41 35.04
C LEU A 60 -22.01 -6.15 33.62
N GLY A 61 -22.05 -4.89 33.21
CA GLY A 61 -22.23 -4.52 31.84
C GLY A 61 -20.87 -4.59 31.15
N PHE A 62 -20.58 -5.64 30.45
CA PHE A 62 -19.54 -5.63 29.44
C PHE A 62 -20.03 -4.70 28.32
N GLY A 63 -19.75 -3.41 28.43
CA GLY A 63 -19.84 -2.50 27.31
C GLY A 63 -18.64 -2.82 26.43
N ILE A 64 -18.79 -3.81 25.54
CA ILE A 64 -17.97 -3.88 24.36
C ILE A 64 -18.34 -2.59 23.63
N GLY A 65 -17.49 -1.55 23.76
CA GLY A 65 -17.53 -0.42 22.84
C GLY A 65 -17.41 -1.04 21.46
N GLY A 66 -18.53 -1.14 20.75
CA GLY A 66 -18.61 -1.63 19.38
C GLY A 66 -17.91 -0.65 18.46
N GLY A 67 -16.60 -0.54 18.56
CA GLY A 67 -15.72 0.04 17.57
C GLY A 67 -15.29 -1.08 16.64
N ARG A 68 -15.88 -1.16 15.51
CA ARG A 68 -15.55 -1.62 14.15
C ARG A 68 -14.27 -2.44 13.86
N TYR A 69 -13.62 -3.14 14.78
CA TYR A 69 -12.45 -3.99 14.46
C TYR A 69 -12.26 -5.16 15.42
N ALA A 70 -13.19 -6.11 15.45
CA ALA A 70 -12.79 -7.49 15.70
C ALA A 70 -12.39 -8.10 14.33
N ARG A 71 -11.38 -7.56 13.68
CA ARG A 71 -10.79 -8.18 12.50
C ARG A 71 -10.11 -9.46 12.94
N ARG A 72 -10.46 -10.58 12.29
CA ARG A 72 -9.78 -11.84 12.48
C ARG A 72 -8.30 -11.62 12.20
N MET A 73 -7.42 -11.99 13.14
CA MET A 73 -5.97 -11.96 12.90
C MET A 73 -5.65 -12.81 11.69
N ALA A 74 -4.90 -12.27 10.75
CA ALA A 74 -4.52 -12.92 9.50
C ALA A 74 -3.03 -12.75 9.26
N THR A 75 -2.43 -13.75 8.66
CA THR A 75 -1.03 -13.74 8.22
C THR A 75 -0.95 -14.00 6.73
N LEU A 76 0.06 -13.45 6.07
CA LEU A 76 0.35 -13.65 4.65
C LEU A 76 1.87 -13.79 4.51
N THR A 77 2.33 -14.92 4.00
CA THR A 77 3.74 -15.12 3.70
C THR A 77 4.04 -14.61 2.29
N ILE A 78 4.87 -13.59 2.20
CA ILE A 78 5.21 -12.90 0.96
C ILE A 78 6.63 -13.26 0.56
N ALA A 79 6.79 -13.67 -0.71
CA ALA A 79 8.07 -13.78 -1.38
C ALA A 79 8.30 -12.55 -2.26
N ALA A 80 9.42 -11.86 -2.07
CA ALA A 80 9.86 -10.74 -2.89
C ALA A 80 11.01 -11.21 -3.78
N ALA A 81 10.77 -11.42 -5.06
CA ALA A 81 11.78 -11.84 -6.02
C ALA A 81 12.52 -10.61 -6.56
N GLN A 82 13.81 -10.56 -6.32
CA GLN A 82 14.70 -9.51 -6.78
C GLN A 82 15.53 -10.00 -7.96
N PHE A 83 15.34 -9.41 -9.13
CA PHE A 83 16.11 -9.72 -10.36
C PHE A 83 16.06 -8.55 -11.35
N ALA A 84 16.87 -8.59 -12.42
CA ALA A 84 16.75 -7.67 -13.54
C ALA A 84 16.03 -8.40 -14.68
N PRO A 85 14.84 -7.94 -15.10
CA PRO A 85 14.20 -8.44 -16.31
C PRO A 85 15.03 -8.12 -17.56
N VAL A 86 14.78 -8.83 -18.64
CA VAL A 86 15.45 -8.65 -19.94
C VAL A 86 14.44 -8.23 -21.01
N ASP A 87 14.92 -8.00 -22.24
CA ASP A 87 14.12 -7.62 -23.40
C ASP A 87 13.48 -8.84 -24.14
N ASP A 88 13.20 -9.90 -23.38
CA ASP A 88 12.54 -11.11 -23.84
C ASP A 88 11.42 -11.52 -22.87
N PRO A 89 10.13 -11.29 -23.23
CA PRO A 89 9.00 -11.66 -22.38
C PRO A 89 8.94 -13.15 -22.04
N VAL A 90 9.39 -14.03 -22.95
CA VAL A 90 9.37 -15.49 -22.72
C VAL A 90 10.41 -15.88 -21.65
N ALA A 91 11.61 -15.32 -21.73
CA ALA A 91 12.65 -15.52 -20.73
C ALA A 91 12.24 -14.94 -19.36
N ASN A 92 11.61 -13.77 -19.36
CA ASN A 92 11.09 -13.15 -18.13
C ASN A 92 9.98 -14.00 -17.50
N LEU A 93 9.04 -14.51 -18.29
CA LEU A 93 7.99 -15.39 -17.79
C LEU A 93 8.56 -16.70 -17.20
N ALA A 94 9.61 -17.26 -17.79
CA ALA A 94 10.33 -18.41 -17.24
C ALA A 94 11.00 -18.07 -15.90
N THR A 95 11.57 -16.86 -15.76
CA THR A 95 12.14 -16.36 -14.51
C THR A 95 11.07 -16.23 -13.43
N VAL A 96 9.89 -15.67 -13.77
CA VAL A 96 8.74 -15.59 -12.84
C VAL A 96 8.31 -16.99 -12.40
N ARG A 97 8.22 -17.95 -13.31
CA ARG A 97 7.87 -19.34 -12.99
C ARG A 97 8.83 -19.95 -11.98
N THR A 98 10.13 -19.85 -12.23
CA THR A 98 11.16 -20.38 -11.32
C THR A 98 11.08 -19.72 -9.95
N ALA A 99 10.87 -18.41 -9.90
CA ALA A 99 10.70 -17.67 -8.65
C ALA A 99 9.43 -18.08 -7.91
N ALA A 100 8.33 -18.35 -8.63
CA ALA A 100 7.06 -18.79 -8.04
C ALA A 100 7.15 -20.21 -7.47
N GLU A 101 7.85 -21.11 -8.15
CA GLU A 101 8.12 -22.47 -7.68
C GLU A 101 9.00 -22.46 -6.41
N ASP A 102 10.07 -21.65 -6.36
CA ASP A 102 10.90 -21.47 -5.14
C ASP A 102 10.07 -20.87 -4.00
N ALA A 103 9.27 -19.84 -4.28
CA ALA A 103 8.41 -19.20 -3.31
C ALA A 103 7.38 -20.20 -2.72
N ALA A 104 6.71 -20.99 -3.57
CA ALA A 104 5.76 -22.00 -3.15
C ALA A 104 6.42 -23.10 -2.29
N ALA A 105 7.60 -23.58 -2.70
CA ALA A 105 8.38 -24.56 -1.95
C ALA A 105 8.79 -24.05 -0.56
N ARG A 106 8.91 -22.73 -0.40
CA ARG A 106 9.22 -22.05 0.88
C ARG A 106 7.98 -21.62 1.66
N GLY A 107 6.78 -22.01 1.22
CA GLY A 107 5.51 -21.76 1.89
C GLY A 107 5.00 -20.31 1.75
N ALA A 108 5.37 -19.62 0.68
CA ALA A 108 4.80 -18.31 0.40
C ALA A 108 3.36 -18.43 -0.14
N ASP A 109 2.51 -17.47 0.22
CA ASP A 109 1.15 -17.32 -0.29
C ASP A 109 1.10 -16.37 -1.50
N LEU A 110 2.10 -15.47 -1.60
CA LEU A 110 2.17 -14.41 -2.61
C LEU A 110 3.62 -14.22 -3.07
N LEU A 111 3.85 -14.19 -4.38
CA LEU A 111 5.09 -13.72 -4.99
C LEU A 111 4.90 -12.29 -5.51
N VAL A 112 5.86 -11.42 -5.24
CA VAL A 112 5.96 -10.07 -5.81
C VAL A 112 7.24 -9.96 -6.61
N THR A 113 7.15 -9.47 -7.85
CA THR A 113 8.29 -9.23 -8.75
C THR A 113 8.54 -7.73 -8.94
N PRO A 114 9.68 -7.31 -9.53
CA PRO A 114 9.97 -5.90 -9.78
C PRO A 114 9.03 -5.25 -10.81
N GLU A 115 9.10 -3.93 -10.92
CA GLU A 115 8.52 -3.14 -12.00
C GLU A 115 9.03 -3.63 -13.36
N TYR A 116 8.24 -3.53 -14.44
CA TYR A 116 8.63 -3.93 -15.81
C TYR A 116 9.07 -5.39 -15.98
N THR A 117 8.57 -6.28 -15.15
CA THR A 117 8.97 -7.72 -15.23
C THR A 117 8.66 -8.35 -16.59
N SER A 118 7.60 -7.90 -17.30
CA SER A 118 7.26 -8.49 -18.60
C SER A 118 8.30 -8.20 -19.68
N TYR A 119 8.89 -7.01 -19.65
CA TYR A 119 9.88 -6.56 -20.63
C TYR A 119 10.71 -5.42 -20.04
N PHE A 120 12.02 -5.44 -20.27
CA PHE A 120 12.87 -4.36 -19.78
C PHE A 120 14.08 -4.09 -20.69
N THR A 121 14.31 -2.81 -20.96
CA THR A 121 15.55 -2.24 -21.51
C THR A 121 15.92 -1.00 -20.71
N ALA A 122 17.21 -0.63 -20.70
CA ALA A 122 17.69 0.51 -19.94
C ALA A 122 17.08 1.86 -20.40
N GLU A 123 16.62 1.92 -21.64
CA GLU A 123 15.95 3.09 -22.21
C GLU A 123 14.50 2.73 -22.54
N ILE A 124 13.56 3.59 -22.14
CA ILE A 124 12.13 3.45 -22.49
C ILE A 124 11.93 4.03 -23.89
N ASP A 125 11.97 3.19 -24.88
CA ASP A 125 11.87 3.54 -26.31
C ASP A 125 10.73 2.77 -27.03
N ASP A 126 10.72 2.81 -28.36
CA ASP A 126 9.68 2.16 -29.17
C ASP A 126 9.65 0.65 -29.02
N ARG A 127 10.73 0.01 -28.54
CA ARG A 127 10.77 -1.43 -28.24
C ARG A 127 9.85 -1.78 -27.07
N PHE A 128 9.78 -0.93 -26.04
CA PHE A 128 8.81 -1.08 -24.96
C PHE A 128 7.37 -1.02 -25.47
N VAL A 129 7.08 -0.05 -26.34
CA VAL A 129 5.73 0.10 -26.93
C VAL A 129 5.40 -1.14 -27.77
N ALA A 130 6.37 -1.64 -28.54
CA ALA A 130 6.18 -2.84 -29.39
C ALA A 130 6.04 -4.13 -28.58
N SER A 131 6.60 -4.20 -27.37
CA SER A 131 6.52 -5.35 -26.48
C SER A 131 5.31 -5.33 -25.55
N ALA A 132 4.56 -4.21 -25.51
CA ALA A 132 3.39 -4.08 -24.64
C ALA A 132 2.26 -5.00 -25.13
N GLU A 133 1.64 -5.69 -24.18
CA GLU A 133 0.56 -6.64 -24.44
C GLU A 133 -0.73 -6.19 -23.73
N PRO A 134 -1.91 -6.56 -24.26
CA PRO A 134 -3.16 -6.39 -23.53
C PRO A 134 -3.17 -7.31 -22.29
N LEU A 135 -4.02 -7.00 -21.29
CA LEU A 135 -4.10 -7.77 -20.04
C LEU A 135 -4.65 -9.20 -20.21
N ASP A 136 -5.22 -9.52 -21.34
CA ASP A 136 -5.61 -10.88 -21.78
C ASP A 136 -4.56 -11.53 -22.68
N GLY A 137 -3.43 -10.86 -22.92
CA GLY A 137 -2.32 -11.30 -23.78
C GLY A 137 -1.54 -12.50 -23.23
N PRO A 138 -0.56 -12.99 -24.03
CA PRO A 138 0.25 -14.18 -23.72
C PRO A 138 0.96 -14.09 -22.36
N PHE A 139 1.54 -12.95 -22.01
CA PHE A 139 2.31 -12.83 -20.77
C PHE A 139 1.40 -12.99 -19.54
N VAL A 140 0.29 -12.24 -19.47
CA VAL A 140 -0.66 -12.35 -18.34
C VAL A 140 -1.34 -13.71 -18.30
N SER A 141 -1.62 -14.31 -19.47
CA SER A 141 -2.12 -15.69 -19.55
C SER A 141 -1.12 -16.69 -18.97
N GLY A 142 0.18 -16.50 -19.22
CA GLY A 142 1.25 -17.27 -18.60
C GLY A 142 1.33 -17.08 -17.08
N LEU A 143 1.11 -15.86 -16.56
CA LEU A 143 1.04 -15.59 -15.12
C LEU A 143 -0.14 -16.33 -14.47
N ARG A 144 -1.31 -16.33 -15.12
CA ARG A 144 -2.49 -17.08 -14.66
C ARG A 144 -2.21 -18.58 -14.55
N GLU A 145 -1.47 -19.13 -15.53
CA GLU A 145 -1.07 -20.54 -15.50
C GLU A 145 -0.05 -20.83 -14.38
N ILE A 146 0.95 -19.94 -14.19
CA ILE A 146 1.91 -20.07 -13.09
C ILE A 146 1.18 -20.04 -11.73
N ALA A 147 0.25 -19.12 -11.53
CA ALA A 147 -0.51 -19.03 -10.28
C ALA A 147 -1.29 -20.33 -10.01
N ARG A 148 -1.96 -20.90 -11.02
CA ARG A 148 -2.71 -22.17 -10.89
C ARG A 148 -1.80 -23.35 -10.57
N THR A 149 -0.65 -23.44 -11.24
CA THR A 149 0.26 -24.60 -11.10
C THR A 149 1.05 -24.57 -9.79
N THR A 150 1.41 -23.38 -9.31
CA THR A 150 2.15 -23.21 -8.05
C THR A 150 1.25 -23.08 -6.83
N GLY A 151 -0.03 -22.71 -7.02
CA GLY A 151 -1.00 -22.52 -5.96
C GLY A 151 -0.78 -21.23 -5.13
N ILE A 152 0.06 -20.29 -5.59
CA ILE A 152 0.31 -19.01 -4.94
C ILE A 152 -0.19 -17.83 -5.79
N ALA A 153 -0.50 -16.72 -5.15
CA ALA A 153 -0.81 -15.47 -5.86
C ALA A 153 0.46 -14.81 -6.40
N LEU A 154 0.29 -13.98 -7.42
CA LEU A 154 1.39 -13.22 -8.05
C LEU A 154 1.02 -11.73 -8.11
N VAL A 155 1.99 -10.83 -7.87
CA VAL A 155 1.93 -9.42 -8.26
C VAL A 155 3.12 -9.12 -9.15
N VAL A 156 2.86 -8.76 -10.40
CA VAL A 156 3.88 -8.67 -11.44
C VAL A 156 3.73 -7.38 -12.23
N GLY A 157 4.86 -6.70 -12.47
CA GLY A 157 4.94 -5.50 -13.31
C GLY A 157 4.92 -5.86 -14.80
N VAL A 158 4.01 -5.26 -15.56
CA VAL A 158 3.85 -5.50 -17.00
C VAL A 158 3.80 -4.20 -17.81
N ALA A 159 4.27 -4.25 -19.04
CA ALA A 159 4.03 -3.23 -20.05
C ALA A 159 2.66 -3.53 -20.70
N GLU A 160 1.64 -2.72 -20.39
CA GLU A 160 0.26 -2.89 -20.89
C GLU A 160 0.04 -2.05 -22.13
N ALA A 161 -0.48 -2.66 -23.20
CA ALA A 161 -0.85 -1.93 -24.43
C ALA A 161 -2.03 -0.98 -24.20
N VAL A 162 -1.94 0.24 -24.71
CA VAL A 162 -3.05 1.22 -24.69
C VAL A 162 -4.04 0.89 -25.80
N GLY A 163 -5.34 0.92 -25.50
CA GLY A 163 -6.41 0.72 -26.48
C GLY A 163 -6.82 -0.74 -26.70
N SER A 164 -6.47 -1.66 -25.78
CA SER A 164 -7.06 -3.00 -25.76
C SER A 164 -8.56 -2.93 -25.41
N ALA A 165 -9.39 -3.74 -26.09
CA ALA A 165 -10.85 -3.72 -26.02
C ALA A 165 -11.44 -4.05 -24.62
N ASP A 166 -10.61 -4.50 -23.69
CA ASP A 166 -11.00 -4.91 -22.33
C ASP A 166 -10.54 -3.92 -21.25
N ASP A 167 -10.76 -2.61 -21.44
CA ASP A 167 -10.72 -1.66 -20.33
C ASP A 167 -12.05 -1.75 -19.56
N PRO A 168 -12.13 -2.44 -18.40
CA PRO A 168 -13.37 -2.58 -17.65
C PRO A 168 -13.88 -1.25 -17.08
N THR A 169 -13.13 -0.17 -17.23
CA THR A 169 -13.50 1.15 -16.70
C THR A 169 -14.34 1.97 -17.67
N GLY A 170 -14.40 1.60 -18.98
CA GLY A 170 -15.30 2.26 -19.95
C GLY A 170 -15.09 3.77 -20.11
N VAL A 171 -14.03 4.33 -19.55
CA VAL A 171 -13.70 5.75 -19.71
C VAL A 171 -12.89 5.89 -21.01
N GLY A 172 -13.61 5.89 -22.13
CA GLY A 172 -13.08 6.34 -23.40
C GLY A 172 -12.58 7.78 -23.22
N GLY A 173 -11.32 8.02 -23.62
CA GLY A 173 -10.72 9.34 -23.54
C GLY A 173 -11.66 10.40 -24.15
N THR A 174 -11.93 11.45 -23.39
CA THR A 174 -12.61 12.63 -23.88
C THR A 174 -11.80 13.21 -25.04
N GLU A 175 -12.48 13.44 -26.16
CA GLU A 175 -11.97 14.23 -27.30
C GLU A 175 -11.70 15.67 -26.85
N ALA A 176 -10.50 15.90 -26.32
CA ALA A 176 -9.96 17.26 -26.13
C ALA A 176 -8.45 17.16 -26.14
N ASP A 177 -7.89 17.48 -27.28
CA ASP A 177 -6.59 17.97 -27.66
C ASP A 177 -6.07 17.24 -28.91
N ALA A 178 -6.75 17.51 -30.03
CA ALA A 178 -6.20 17.24 -31.34
C ALA A 178 -5.15 18.30 -31.68
N ASP A 179 -3.95 18.17 -31.11
CA ASP A 179 -2.79 18.84 -31.70
C ASP A 179 -2.18 17.95 -32.78
N THR A 180 -2.45 18.33 -34.03
CA THR A 180 -2.09 17.67 -35.27
C THR A 180 -0.62 17.90 -35.62
N SER A 181 0.34 17.48 -34.78
CA SER A 181 1.76 17.53 -35.13
C SER A 181 2.52 16.22 -34.94
N ALA A 182 1.92 15.09 -35.28
CA ALA A 182 2.63 13.82 -35.21
C ALA A 182 2.33 12.95 -36.42
N ILE A 183 3.22 13.03 -37.40
CA ILE A 183 3.26 12.13 -38.57
C ILE A 183 3.50 10.72 -38.05
N GLY A 184 2.43 9.90 -38.02
CA GLY A 184 2.52 8.48 -37.68
C GLY A 184 3.19 7.70 -38.79
N LEU A 185 4.19 6.90 -38.48
CA LEU A 185 4.58 5.78 -39.32
C LEU A 185 3.47 4.73 -39.18
N ALA A 186 2.59 4.64 -40.17
CA ALA A 186 1.72 3.46 -40.30
C ALA A 186 2.63 2.28 -40.67
N ASP A 187 2.42 1.12 -40.05
CA ASP A 187 3.05 -0.10 -40.50
C ASP A 187 2.47 -0.50 -41.90
N VAL A 188 3.14 -1.43 -42.57
CA VAL A 188 2.74 -1.90 -43.89
C VAL A 188 1.37 -2.58 -43.94
N ASN A 189 0.68 -2.77 -42.80
CA ASN A 189 -0.63 -3.37 -42.63
C ASN A 189 -1.73 -2.38 -42.23
N GLY A 190 -1.41 -1.08 -42.07
CA GLY A 190 -2.41 -0.04 -41.73
C GLY A 190 -2.97 -0.09 -40.32
N LEU A 191 -2.34 -0.84 -39.42
CA LEU A 191 -2.66 -0.83 -37.99
C LEU A 191 -1.94 0.33 -37.32
N ALA A 192 -2.66 1.17 -36.61
CA ALA A 192 -2.06 2.24 -35.81
C ALA A 192 -1.23 1.60 -34.68
N VAL A 193 0.10 1.70 -34.76
CA VAL A 193 0.98 1.28 -33.67
C VAL A 193 0.71 2.17 -32.47
N ALA A 194 0.38 1.58 -31.35
CA ALA A 194 0.22 2.32 -30.11
C ALA A 194 1.50 3.12 -29.82
N ARG A 195 1.38 4.43 -29.66
CA ARG A 195 2.53 5.31 -29.40
C ARG A 195 2.97 5.30 -27.97
N ARG A 196 2.12 4.77 -27.07
CA ARG A 196 2.31 4.71 -25.61
C ARG A 196 1.90 3.35 -25.09
N PHE A 197 2.39 3.01 -23.92
CA PHE A 197 1.97 1.87 -23.13
C PHE A 197 1.69 2.32 -21.69
N ARG A 198 1.16 1.45 -20.85
CA ARG A 198 0.95 1.68 -19.42
C ARG A 198 1.90 0.84 -18.60
N ASN A 199 2.49 1.43 -17.58
CA ASN A 199 3.26 0.72 -16.56
C ASN A 199 2.27 0.18 -15.52
N THR A 200 2.05 -1.13 -15.52
CA THR A 200 0.92 -1.76 -14.83
C THR A 200 1.39 -2.87 -13.90
N LEU A 201 0.83 -2.93 -12.69
CA LEU A 201 0.92 -4.09 -11.81
C LEU A 201 -0.35 -4.93 -11.96
N VAL A 202 -0.18 -6.23 -12.17
CA VAL A 202 -1.29 -7.19 -12.24
C VAL A 202 -1.20 -8.13 -11.04
N ALA A 203 -2.27 -8.23 -10.25
CA ALA A 203 -2.43 -9.19 -9.17
C ALA A 203 -3.24 -10.38 -9.65
N VAL A 204 -2.64 -11.56 -9.65
CA VAL A 204 -3.28 -12.83 -10.07
C VAL A 204 -3.42 -13.74 -8.85
N LEU A 205 -4.63 -14.24 -8.60
CA LEU A 205 -4.90 -15.18 -7.50
C LEU A 205 -4.52 -16.62 -7.85
N PRO A 206 -4.44 -17.54 -6.87
CA PRO A 206 -4.08 -18.94 -7.12
C PRO A 206 -5.01 -19.68 -8.09
N ASP A 207 -6.25 -19.25 -8.25
CA ASP A 207 -7.20 -19.78 -9.23
C ASP A 207 -6.98 -19.23 -10.65
N GLY A 208 -6.02 -18.31 -10.82
CA GLY A 208 -5.70 -17.64 -12.08
C GLY A 208 -6.63 -16.46 -12.39
N SER A 209 -7.52 -16.05 -11.50
CA SER A 209 -8.30 -14.83 -11.67
C SER A 209 -7.45 -13.58 -11.40
N VAL A 210 -7.73 -12.48 -12.09
CA VAL A 210 -7.11 -11.17 -11.83
C VAL A 210 -7.90 -10.49 -10.71
N ALA A 211 -7.24 -10.26 -9.58
CA ALA A 211 -7.84 -9.62 -8.40
C ALA A 211 -7.73 -8.09 -8.42
N ALA A 212 -6.66 -7.57 -9.02
CA ALA A 212 -6.41 -6.13 -9.09
C ALA A 212 -5.48 -5.79 -10.26
N VAL A 213 -5.69 -4.60 -10.80
CA VAL A 213 -4.83 -3.96 -11.79
C VAL A 213 -4.51 -2.57 -11.28
N TYR A 214 -3.24 -2.22 -11.20
CA TYR A 214 -2.79 -0.89 -10.84
C TYR A 214 -1.93 -0.31 -11.95
N ARG A 215 -2.34 0.80 -12.52
CA ARG A 215 -1.58 1.58 -13.50
C ARG A 215 -0.87 2.72 -12.79
N LYS A 216 0.45 2.82 -13.00
CA LYS A 216 1.31 3.81 -12.34
C LYS A 216 0.78 5.23 -12.53
N VAL A 217 0.52 5.93 -11.43
CA VAL A 217 -0.05 7.28 -11.44
C VAL A 217 1.02 8.34 -11.64
N HIS A 218 2.15 8.24 -10.93
CA HIS A 218 3.22 9.23 -11.03
C HIS A 218 4.33 8.73 -11.93
N LEU A 219 4.41 9.30 -13.13
CA LEU A 219 5.45 8.98 -14.11
C LEU A 219 6.79 9.61 -13.71
N TYR A 220 7.89 8.91 -14.02
CA TYR A 220 9.24 9.34 -13.65
C TYR A 220 9.80 10.39 -14.63
N ASP A 221 9.26 11.62 -14.54
CA ASP A 221 9.74 12.79 -15.27
C ASP A 221 10.74 13.57 -14.41
N ALA A 222 11.87 12.92 -14.11
CA ALA A 222 12.87 13.48 -13.21
C ALA A 222 14.27 12.92 -13.50
N PHE A 223 15.30 13.64 -13.05
CA PHE A 223 16.71 13.25 -13.17
C PHE A 223 17.16 12.97 -14.62
N GLY A 224 16.55 13.64 -15.59
CA GLY A 224 16.86 13.50 -17.01
C GLY A 224 16.02 12.42 -17.73
N SER A 225 15.17 11.70 -17.03
CA SER A 225 14.20 10.76 -17.61
C SER A 225 12.85 11.45 -17.86
N ARG A 226 12.10 10.97 -18.86
CA ARG A 226 10.75 11.41 -19.20
C ARG A 226 9.89 10.23 -19.59
N GLU A 227 9.35 9.54 -18.59
CA GLU A 227 8.43 8.41 -18.81
C GLU A 227 7.16 8.85 -19.57
N SER A 228 6.70 10.09 -19.35
CA SER A 228 5.50 10.64 -20.00
C SER A 228 5.60 10.72 -21.54
N ASP A 229 6.79 10.64 -22.10
CA ASP A 229 6.95 10.60 -23.57
C ASP A 229 6.42 9.29 -24.17
N ARG A 230 6.43 8.19 -23.41
CA ARG A 230 6.07 6.84 -23.87
C ARG A 230 5.01 6.14 -23.02
N ILE A 231 4.75 6.62 -21.81
CA ILE A 231 3.85 5.99 -20.85
C ILE A 231 2.61 6.86 -20.64
N GLU A 232 1.45 6.22 -20.59
CA GLU A 232 0.20 6.83 -20.18
C GLU A 232 0.00 6.62 -18.68
N ALA A 233 -0.23 7.73 -17.95
CA ALA A 233 -0.46 7.67 -16.51
C ALA A 233 -1.78 6.97 -16.18
N GLY A 234 -1.81 6.30 -15.04
CA GLY A 234 -3.03 5.74 -14.48
C GLY A 234 -3.93 6.80 -13.85
N ASP A 235 -5.18 6.43 -13.63
CA ASP A 235 -6.18 7.27 -12.97
C ASP A 235 -5.89 7.41 -11.47
N THR A 236 -5.93 8.63 -10.97
CA THR A 236 -5.69 8.96 -9.55
C THR A 236 -6.73 8.38 -8.60
N ASP A 237 -7.93 8.08 -9.08
CA ASP A 237 -9.01 7.50 -8.28
C ASP A 237 -8.93 5.96 -8.19
N GLN A 238 -8.13 5.33 -9.04
CA GLN A 238 -7.98 3.88 -9.12
C GLN A 238 -6.76 3.39 -8.32
N LEU A 239 -6.85 3.45 -6.99
CA LEU A 239 -5.87 2.84 -6.08
C LEU A 239 -6.43 1.52 -5.54
N PRO A 240 -6.13 0.37 -6.17
CA PRO A 240 -6.74 -0.90 -5.80
C PRO A 240 -6.20 -1.43 -4.48
N VAL A 241 -7.11 -1.98 -3.67
CA VAL A 241 -6.81 -2.82 -2.52
C VAL A 241 -7.56 -4.13 -2.69
N PHE A 242 -6.82 -5.23 -2.77
CA PHE A 242 -7.41 -6.57 -2.84
C PHE A 242 -7.12 -7.38 -1.57
N THR A 243 -7.77 -8.52 -1.40
CA THR A 243 -7.62 -9.35 -0.20
C THR A 243 -7.13 -10.73 -0.57
N ILE A 244 -6.09 -11.20 0.13
CA ILE A 244 -5.57 -12.57 0.06
C ILE A 244 -5.30 -13.08 1.48
N ALA A 245 -5.71 -14.31 1.79
CA ALA A 245 -5.59 -14.92 3.12
C ALA A 245 -6.10 -14.03 4.28
N GLY A 246 -7.06 -13.14 4.02
CA GLY A 246 -7.60 -12.20 5.00
C GLY A 246 -6.76 -10.94 5.24
N VAL A 247 -5.63 -10.77 4.53
CA VAL A 247 -4.78 -9.58 4.52
C VAL A 247 -5.13 -8.70 3.32
N ARG A 248 -5.28 -7.40 3.54
CA ARG A 248 -5.55 -6.41 2.49
C ARG A 248 -4.25 -5.86 1.94
N VAL A 249 -4.10 -5.95 0.64
CA VAL A 249 -2.88 -5.63 -0.10
C VAL A 249 -3.15 -4.43 -1.00
N GLY A 250 -2.42 -3.33 -0.80
CA GLY A 250 -2.42 -2.16 -1.66
C GLY A 250 -1.23 -2.18 -2.63
N LEU A 251 -1.39 -1.56 -3.78
CA LEU A 251 -0.38 -1.50 -4.84
C LEU A 251 0.03 -0.07 -5.13
N GLU A 252 1.34 0.17 -5.22
CA GLU A 252 1.96 1.38 -5.78
C GLU A 252 3.26 1.00 -6.50
N THR A 253 3.78 1.85 -7.39
CA THR A 253 4.93 1.50 -8.22
C THR A 253 6.02 2.55 -8.16
N CYS A 254 7.24 2.15 -7.79
CA CYS A 254 8.49 2.88 -8.01
C CYS A 254 8.42 4.37 -7.63
N TYR A 255 8.23 5.26 -8.60
CA TYR A 255 8.21 6.71 -8.41
C TYR A 255 7.05 7.20 -7.55
N ASP A 256 5.92 6.45 -7.48
CA ASP A 256 4.81 6.74 -6.57
C ASP A 256 5.27 6.83 -5.11
N LEU A 257 6.32 6.07 -4.76
CA LEU A 257 6.91 6.11 -3.42
C LEU A 257 7.37 7.51 -2.99
N ARG A 258 7.64 8.44 -3.91
CA ARG A 258 7.98 9.83 -3.60
C ARG A 258 6.80 10.68 -3.18
N PHE A 259 5.59 10.19 -3.42
CA PHE A 259 4.34 10.88 -3.16
C PHE A 259 3.62 10.21 -1.98
N PRO A 260 3.76 10.76 -0.75
CA PRO A 260 3.18 10.16 0.46
C PRO A 260 1.66 10.01 0.38
N GLU A 261 1.04 10.76 -0.51
CA GLU A 261 -0.40 10.76 -0.77
C GLU A 261 -0.90 9.39 -1.22
N VAL A 262 -0.14 8.66 -2.07
CA VAL A 262 -0.53 7.36 -2.62
C VAL A 262 -0.65 6.32 -1.49
N THR A 263 0.44 6.10 -0.76
CA THR A 263 0.43 5.18 0.38
C THR A 263 -0.59 5.61 1.44
N ARG A 264 -0.75 6.92 1.68
CA ARG A 264 -1.73 7.45 2.62
C ARG A 264 -3.16 7.08 2.22
N ARG A 265 -3.51 7.21 0.95
CA ARG A 265 -4.83 6.81 0.44
C ARG A 265 -5.03 5.30 0.53
N LEU A 266 -4.05 4.50 0.15
CA LEU A 266 -4.11 3.03 0.29
C LEU A 266 -4.34 2.59 1.74
N ALA A 267 -3.74 3.30 2.71
CA ALA A 267 -3.88 3.01 4.15
C ALA A 267 -5.15 3.56 4.77
N ALA A 268 -5.87 4.48 4.11
CA ALA A 268 -7.09 5.09 4.62
C ALA A 268 -8.27 4.11 4.58
N GLU A 269 -9.22 4.26 5.53
CA GLU A 269 -10.40 3.40 5.61
C GLU A 269 -11.28 3.50 4.36
N GLU A 270 -11.38 4.69 3.78
CA GLU A 270 -12.18 4.99 2.61
C GLU A 270 -11.72 4.23 1.37
N SER A 271 -10.41 3.94 1.26
CA SER A 271 -9.79 3.22 0.15
C SER A 271 -9.60 1.71 0.42
N GLY A 272 -10.21 1.17 1.47
CA GLY A 272 -10.12 -0.25 1.82
C GLY A 272 -9.05 -0.57 2.87
N ALA A 273 -8.32 0.43 3.40
CA ALA A 273 -7.38 0.34 4.52
C ALA A 273 -6.37 -0.83 4.41
N ALA A 274 -5.45 -0.76 3.49
CA ALA A 274 -4.42 -1.78 3.29
C ALA A 274 -3.69 -2.13 4.60
N ASP A 275 -3.39 -3.41 4.78
CA ASP A 275 -2.56 -3.92 5.86
C ASP A 275 -1.08 -3.98 5.44
N VAL A 276 -0.85 -4.20 4.14
CA VAL A 276 0.46 -4.18 3.49
C VAL A 276 0.37 -3.42 2.17
N VAL A 277 1.41 -2.64 1.85
CA VAL A 277 1.58 -1.95 0.57
C VAL A 277 2.80 -2.55 -0.13
N LEU A 278 2.59 -2.98 -1.38
CA LEU A 278 3.64 -3.51 -2.25
C LEU A 278 4.15 -2.40 -3.17
N VAL A 279 5.48 -2.32 -3.28
CA VAL A 279 6.19 -1.30 -4.06
C VAL A 279 7.21 -1.97 -4.99
N PRO A 280 6.76 -2.61 -6.09
CA PRO A 280 7.65 -3.00 -7.18
C PRO A 280 8.35 -1.79 -7.79
N ALA A 281 9.65 -1.90 -8.10
CA ALA A 281 10.42 -0.79 -8.62
C ALA A 281 11.58 -1.22 -9.52
N GLU A 282 11.81 -0.41 -10.53
CA GLU A 282 13.08 -0.29 -11.23
C GLU A 282 13.85 0.91 -10.65
N TRP A 283 14.11 0.95 -9.34
CA TRP A 283 14.74 2.10 -8.70
C TRP A 283 16.15 2.34 -9.22
N VAL A 284 16.27 3.27 -10.17
CA VAL A 284 17.51 3.55 -10.91
C VAL A 284 18.65 3.93 -9.99
N ARG A 285 19.85 3.40 -10.25
CA ARG A 285 21.09 3.73 -9.54
C ARG A 285 21.48 5.19 -9.71
N GLY A 286 22.19 5.73 -8.73
CA GLY A 286 22.71 7.10 -8.76
C GLY A 286 23.03 7.61 -7.36
N PRO A 287 23.60 8.81 -7.25
CA PRO A 287 23.97 9.39 -5.96
C PRO A 287 22.78 9.47 -5.00
N GLY A 288 22.93 8.83 -3.82
CA GLY A 288 21.90 8.82 -2.77
C GLY A 288 20.64 7.99 -3.06
N LYS A 289 20.57 7.25 -4.17
CA LYS A 289 19.36 6.52 -4.56
C LYS A 289 19.02 5.38 -3.60
N GLU A 290 19.99 4.63 -3.10
CA GLU A 290 19.81 3.60 -2.08
C GLU A 290 19.30 4.20 -0.76
N HIS A 291 19.83 5.38 -0.37
CA HIS A 291 19.36 6.11 0.80
C HIS A 291 17.92 6.57 0.62
N HIS A 292 17.58 7.16 -0.53
CA HIS A 292 16.19 7.56 -0.82
C HIS A 292 15.22 6.38 -0.77
N TRP A 293 15.57 5.26 -1.39
CA TRP A 293 14.77 4.04 -1.39
C TRP A 293 14.43 3.58 0.03
N ARG A 294 15.46 3.36 0.83
CA ARG A 294 15.29 2.90 2.21
C ARG A 294 14.52 3.90 3.07
N THR A 295 14.87 5.19 2.97
CA THR A 295 14.24 6.25 3.76
C THR A 295 12.75 6.39 3.43
N LEU A 296 12.39 6.41 2.15
CA LEU A 296 11.01 6.59 1.73
C LEU A 296 10.15 5.37 2.10
N LEU A 297 10.61 4.15 1.84
CA LEU A 297 9.88 2.93 2.26
C LEU A 297 9.64 2.91 3.77
N THR A 298 10.67 3.25 4.57
CA THR A 298 10.55 3.32 6.03
C THR A 298 9.56 4.40 6.45
N ALA A 299 9.58 5.57 5.82
CA ALA A 299 8.63 6.63 6.10
C ALA A 299 7.19 6.17 5.81
N ARG A 300 6.94 5.51 4.67
CA ARG A 300 5.59 4.99 4.32
C ARG A 300 5.09 3.98 5.36
N ALA A 301 5.95 3.09 5.84
CA ALA A 301 5.58 2.14 6.88
C ALA A 301 5.20 2.84 8.20
N VAL A 302 6.05 3.75 8.69
CA VAL A 302 5.88 4.42 9.99
C VAL A 302 4.69 5.37 10.00
N GLU A 303 4.57 6.25 9.01
CA GLU A 303 3.54 7.30 8.97
C GLU A 303 2.14 6.77 8.68
N ASN A 304 2.04 5.57 8.06
CA ASN A 304 0.77 4.91 7.74
C ASN A 304 0.50 3.70 8.63
N THR A 305 1.45 3.31 9.49
CA THR A 305 1.33 2.12 10.36
C THR A 305 0.87 0.89 9.57
N VAL A 306 1.54 0.61 8.45
CA VAL A 306 1.29 -0.51 7.55
C VAL A 306 2.59 -1.26 7.28
N TRP A 307 2.48 -2.54 6.89
CA TRP A 307 3.59 -3.26 6.31
C TRP A 307 3.94 -2.66 4.95
N VAL A 308 5.23 -2.61 4.61
CA VAL A 308 5.69 -2.16 3.29
C VAL A 308 6.68 -3.17 2.73
N VAL A 309 6.44 -3.59 1.48
CA VAL A 309 7.31 -4.53 0.76
C VAL A 309 7.84 -3.83 -0.49
N GLY A 310 9.09 -3.39 -0.45
CA GLY A 310 9.78 -2.85 -1.61
C GLY A 310 10.50 -3.97 -2.37
N VAL A 311 10.28 -4.08 -3.68
CA VAL A 311 10.88 -5.11 -4.54
C VAL A 311 11.59 -4.45 -5.70
N GLY A 312 12.93 -4.44 -5.65
CA GLY A 312 13.78 -3.72 -6.61
C GLY A 312 14.33 -4.60 -7.71
N GLN A 313 14.51 -4.03 -8.92
CA GLN A 313 15.38 -4.62 -9.94
C GLN A 313 16.84 -4.58 -9.49
N THR A 314 17.60 -5.62 -9.87
CA THR A 314 19.06 -5.67 -9.59
C THR A 314 19.86 -4.81 -10.57
N PRO A 315 21.15 -4.52 -10.28
CA PRO A 315 22.08 -3.98 -11.28
C PRO A 315 22.05 -4.77 -12.60
N PRO A 316 22.38 -4.12 -13.75
CA PRO A 316 23.13 -2.86 -13.84
C PRO A 316 22.32 -1.58 -13.69
N VAL A 317 21.00 -1.57 -13.92
CA VAL A 317 20.15 -0.36 -13.92
C VAL A 317 19.59 -0.10 -12.53
N GLY A 318 18.90 -1.07 -11.92
CA GLY A 318 18.33 -0.95 -10.58
C GLY A 318 19.38 -1.05 -9.46
N ILE A 319 18.98 -0.65 -8.26
CA ILE A 319 19.83 -0.75 -7.05
C ILE A 319 19.76 -2.12 -6.37
N GLY A 320 18.75 -2.95 -6.65
CA GLY A 320 18.34 -4.05 -5.79
C GLY A 320 17.69 -3.54 -4.51
N GLY A 321 18.17 -4.00 -3.36
CA GLY A 321 17.77 -3.47 -2.06
C GLY A 321 16.34 -3.76 -1.65
N SER A 322 15.77 -4.88 -2.12
CA SER A 322 14.42 -5.31 -1.71
C SER A 322 14.33 -5.47 -0.20
N VAL A 323 13.18 -5.14 0.37
CA VAL A 323 12.99 -5.10 1.83
C VAL A 323 11.54 -5.31 2.22
N VAL A 324 11.34 -5.99 3.35
CA VAL A 324 10.06 -6.07 4.05
C VAL A 324 10.18 -5.30 5.35
N LEU A 325 9.33 -4.29 5.53
CA LEU A 325 9.28 -3.41 6.70
C LEU A 325 7.99 -3.66 7.49
N ASP A 326 8.10 -3.76 8.81
CA ASP A 326 6.95 -3.82 9.68
C ASP A 326 6.28 -2.42 9.83
N PRO A 327 5.09 -2.32 10.45
CA PRO A 327 4.39 -1.05 10.67
C PRO A 327 5.13 -0.04 11.58
N SER A 328 6.24 -0.45 12.22
CA SER A 328 7.14 0.43 12.98
C SER A 328 8.34 0.89 12.15
N GLY A 329 8.45 0.46 10.89
CA GLY A 329 9.56 0.77 10.00
C GLY A 329 10.81 -0.11 10.20
N VAL A 330 10.70 -1.18 10.98
CA VAL A 330 11.79 -2.12 11.20
C VAL A 330 11.87 -3.11 10.04
N ALA A 331 13.07 -3.30 9.48
CA ALA A 331 13.27 -4.30 8.43
C ALA A 331 13.27 -5.71 9.03
N VAL A 332 12.30 -6.53 8.63
CA VAL A 332 12.21 -7.94 9.02
C VAL A 332 12.93 -8.87 8.04
N ALA A 333 13.06 -8.44 6.79
CA ALA A 333 13.89 -9.07 5.76
C ALA A 333 14.46 -8.00 4.83
N ALA A 334 15.68 -8.18 4.35
CA ALA A 334 16.32 -7.25 3.43
C ALA A 334 17.35 -7.98 2.53
N ALA A 335 17.45 -7.55 1.27
CA ALA A 335 18.44 -7.99 0.32
C ALA A 335 19.49 -6.90 0.04
N GLY A 336 20.65 -7.31 -0.47
CA GLY A 336 21.61 -6.42 -1.11
C GLY A 336 21.29 -6.16 -2.58
N ALA A 337 22.31 -6.15 -3.44
CA ALA A 337 22.17 -5.86 -4.87
C ALA A 337 22.08 -7.11 -5.76
N VAL A 338 22.21 -8.32 -5.21
CA VAL A 338 22.25 -9.56 -6.00
C VAL A 338 20.85 -10.15 -6.21
N PRO A 339 20.63 -10.90 -7.30
CA PRO A 339 19.37 -11.61 -7.50
C PRO A 339 19.07 -12.60 -6.36
N GLY A 340 17.79 -12.79 -6.08
CA GLY A 340 17.34 -13.73 -5.05
C GLY A 340 15.89 -13.54 -4.64
N VAL A 341 15.40 -14.40 -3.77
CA VAL A 341 14.02 -14.35 -3.26
C VAL A 341 14.08 -14.18 -1.73
N LEU A 342 13.55 -13.07 -1.23
CA LEU A 342 13.27 -12.84 0.18
C LEU A 342 11.92 -13.46 0.53
N VAL A 343 11.80 -14.08 1.72
CA VAL A 343 10.50 -14.52 2.23
C VAL A 343 10.31 -13.96 3.63
N ALA A 344 9.13 -13.37 3.87
CA ALA A 344 8.74 -12.87 5.18
C ALA A 344 7.23 -13.02 5.37
N THR A 345 6.80 -13.20 6.61
CA THR A 345 5.38 -13.24 6.97
C THR A 345 4.95 -11.88 7.50
N VAL A 346 3.93 -11.30 6.89
CA VAL A 346 3.22 -10.12 7.37
C VAL A 346 2.02 -10.56 8.23
N ASP A 347 1.68 -9.78 9.24
CA ASP A 347 0.75 -10.15 10.29
C ASP A 347 -0.09 -8.93 10.69
N THR A 348 -1.41 -9.07 10.61
CA THR A 348 -2.34 -7.99 10.97
C THR A 348 -2.39 -7.71 12.46
N ALA A 349 -1.94 -8.65 13.33
CA ALA A 349 -1.83 -8.43 14.77
C ALA A 349 -0.72 -7.40 15.09
N THR A 350 0.40 -7.46 14.38
CA THR A 350 1.48 -6.47 14.49
C THR A 350 0.96 -5.07 14.13
N THR A 351 0.23 -4.94 13.01
CA THR A 351 -0.42 -3.68 12.63
C THR A 351 -1.37 -3.18 13.73
N ALA A 352 -2.22 -4.06 14.27
CA ALA A 352 -3.15 -3.70 15.33
C ALA A 352 -2.42 -3.25 16.61
N SER A 353 -1.34 -3.93 16.98
CA SER A 353 -0.53 -3.59 18.16
C SER A 353 0.15 -2.24 18.02
N VAL A 354 0.73 -1.94 16.86
CA VAL A 354 1.35 -0.63 16.58
C VAL A 354 0.29 0.48 16.61
N ARG A 355 -0.87 0.29 15.98
CA ARG A 355 -1.97 1.27 15.96
C ARG A 355 -2.61 1.48 17.33
N ALA A 356 -2.56 0.49 18.22
CA ALA A 356 -3.06 0.64 19.61
C ALA A 356 -2.23 1.64 20.43
N VAL A 357 -0.91 1.74 20.19
CA VAL A 357 -0.02 2.68 20.86
C VAL A 357 0.23 3.95 20.06
N ASN A 358 0.16 3.87 18.72
CA ASN A 358 0.31 5.00 17.80
C ASN A 358 -0.88 5.10 16.84
N PRO A 359 -2.03 5.69 17.25
CA PRO A 359 -3.21 5.83 16.40
C PRO A 359 -3.09 6.98 15.39
N SER A 360 -1.93 7.19 14.76
CA SER A 360 -1.60 8.35 13.93
C SER A 360 -2.60 8.58 12.79
N LEU A 361 -3.09 7.52 12.14
CA LEU A 361 -4.09 7.63 11.08
C LEU A 361 -5.41 8.25 11.57
N GLY A 362 -5.87 7.89 12.76
CA GLY A 362 -7.08 8.45 13.37
C GLY A 362 -6.90 9.86 13.96
N LEU A 363 -5.66 10.33 14.10
CA LEU A 363 -5.35 11.67 14.64
C LEU A 363 -5.09 12.70 13.53
N ARG A 364 -5.18 12.33 12.28
CA ARG A 364 -4.99 13.24 11.14
C ARG A 364 -5.95 14.44 11.22
N ARG A 365 -5.50 15.58 10.68
CA ARG A 365 -6.27 16.82 10.57
C ARG A 365 -6.41 17.27 9.11
N TYR A 366 -5.80 16.52 8.18
CA TYR A 366 -5.86 16.78 6.75
C TYR A 366 -6.24 15.50 6.02
N ASP A 367 -7.04 15.64 5.00
CA ASP A 367 -7.37 14.57 4.06
C ASP A 367 -6.56 14.74 2.78
N VAL A 368 -6.35 13.63 2.08
CA VAL A 368 -5.69 13.58 0.78
C VAL A 368 -6.76 13.38 -0.28
N VAL A 369 -6.83 14.32 -1.21
CA VAL A 369 -7.74 14.26 -2.36
C VAL A 369 -6.93 14.41 -3.66
N PRO A 370 -7.35 13.74 -4.76
CA PRO A 370 -6.73 13.95 -6.05
C PRO A 370 -6.79 15.42 -6.47
N ARG A 371 -5.81 15.84 -7.25
CA ARG A 371 -5.92 17.09 -7.98
C ARG A 371 -6.79 16.82 -9.21
N GLY A 372 -7.78 17.66 -9.42
CA GLY A 372 -8.62 17.66 -10.61
C GLY A 372 -7.87 18.13 -11.85
#